data_b3f692c36fcba219bfe974aa4bdff0fa
#
_entry.id   b3f692c36fcba219bfe974aa4bdff0fa
#
_cell.length_a   1.000
_cell.length_b   1.000
_cell.length_c   1.000
_cell.angle_alpha   90.00
_cell.angle_beta   90.00
_cell.angle_gamma   90.00
#
_symmetry.space_group_name_H-M   'P 1'
#
loop_
_entity.id
_entity.type
_entity.pdbx_description
1 polymer ?
#
loop_
_entity_poly.entity_id
_entity_poly.type
_entity_poly.pdbx_seq_one_letter_code
_entity_poly.pdbx_strand_id
1 'polypeptide(L)'
;MTEAEERIRNDLAAQINEPVRAVRAIPEGHSGFTYWVELDGRRGVLRLPPPGARIAGPADIPRQARIMAALHGQGLPVPAIVATSADPVVDGRPFVLMEAINGERVEQAIDAGSNPLQLAASAVEVLRRFQTVPREKTGIGGEDPMPLEGEVARWRWLMDRAPSELTGQAPRLAQLLVEQQPQPGPPVLVHGDYHFGNMLFDGGRVAAVIDWEIAQLGQPLLDLCCISLSHVSADSVREMYGADPDDYRWYLALTSYKYAAIFGYNLMLHRRGKRPDPSYEQRTDAILRFIDQGVGLLG
;
A
#
# COMPACT_ATOMS: atom_id res chain seq x y z
N MET A 1 22.10 14.67 -12.91
CA MET A 1 20.67 15.05 -12.87
C MET A 1 20.21 15.09 -14.30
N THR A 2 19.09 14.47 -14.62
CA THR A 2 18.51 14.49 -15.98
C THR A 2 17.77 15.81 -16.20
N GLU A 3 17.45 16.15 -17.46
CA GLU A 3 16.65 17.34 -17.79
C GLU A 3 15.27 17.36 -17.08
N ALA A 4 14.66 16.18 -16.94
CA ALA A 4 13.39 16.03 -16.20
C ALA A 4 13.56 16.31 -14.70
N GLU A 5 14.63 15.81 -14.09
CA GLU A 5 14.93 16.07 -12.68
C GLU A 5 15.24 17.57 -12.42
N GLU A 6 15.85 18.24 -13.38
CA GLU A 6 16.09 19.70 -13.29
C GLU A 6 14.81 20.52 -13.38
N ARG A 7 13.88 20.16 -14.29
CA ARG A 7 12.57 20.81 -14.35
C ARG A 7 11.82 20.61 -13.04
N ILE A 8 11.71 19.36 -12.55
CA ILE A 8 11.03 19.05 -11.30
C ILE A 8 11.63 19.83 -10.14
N ARG A 9 12.97 19.93 -10.06
CA ARG A 9 13.66 20.70 -9.03
C ARG A 9 13.28 22.18 -9.06
N ASN A 10 13.29 22.79 -10.25
CA ASN A 10 12.99 24.21 -10.42
C ASN A 10 11.53 24.51 -10.09
N ASP A 11 10.60 23.68 -10.58
CA ASP A 11 9.18 23.82 -10.30
C ASP A 11 8.90 23.65 -8.80
N LEU A 12 9.48 22.62 -8.16
CA LEU A 12 9.33 22.40 -6.74
C LEU A 12 9.88 23.55 -5.90
N ALA A 13 11.07 24.09 -6.26
CA ALA A 13 11.66 25.24 -5.57
C ALA A 13 10.79 26.50 -5.62
N ALA A 14 9.94 26.65 -6.64
CA ALA A 14 8.96 27.72 -6.73
C ALA A 14 7.73 27.52 -5.84
N GLN A 15 7.52 26.30 -5.31
CA GLN A 15 6.35 25.94 -4.49
C GLN A 15 6.65 25.89 -2.99
N ILE A 16 7.92 25.80 -2.61
CA ILE A 16 8.33 25.71 -1.21
C ILE A 16 9.28 26.83 -0.81
N ASN A 17 9.23 27.25 0.45
CA ASN A 17 10.03 28.38 0.95
C ASN A 17 11.42 27.95 1.45
N GLU A 18 12.02 26.95 0.83
CA GLU A 18 13.36 26.48 1.16
C GLU A 18 14.12 26.02 -0.10
N PRO A 19 15.46 26.09 -0.10
CA PRO A 19 16.26 25.71 -1.25
C PRO A 19 16.14 24.21 -1.58
N VAL A 20 15.85 23.88 -2.83
CA VAL A 20 15.90 22.51 -3.39
C VAL A 20 17.26 22.31 -4.06
N ARG A 21 18.15 21.55 -3.44
CA ARG A 21 19.52 21.33 -3.91
C ARG A 21 19.59 20.33 -5.04
N ALA A 22 18.86 19.21 -4.90
CA ALA A 22 18.81 18.16 -5.91
C ALA A 22 17.48 17.39 -5.86
N VAL A 23 17.10 16.85 -7.01
CA VAL A 23 16.01 15.87 -7.16
C VAL A 23 16.56 14.68 -7.92
N ARG A 24 16.32 13.45 -7.45
CA ARG A 24 16.78 12.20 -8.05
C ARG A 24 15.70 11.14 -8.02
N ALA A 25 15.39 10.53 -9.15
CA ALA A 25 14.40 9.46 -9.23
C ALA A 25 14.79 8.27 -8.33
N ILE A 26 13.77 7.68 -7.67
CA ILE A 26 13.89 6.43 -6.92
C ILE A 26 13.48 5.30 -7.85
N PRO A 27 14.41 4.41 -8.28
CA PRO A 27 14.12 3.40 -9.29
C PRO A 27 13.18 2.29 -8.83
N GLU A 28 13.00 2.11 -7.52
CA GLU A 28 12.26 1.00 -6.88
C GLU A 28 10.76 1.27 -6.70
N GLY A 29 10.25 2.44 -7.09
CA GLY A 29 8.83 2.81 -6.95
C GLY A 29 7.97 2.17 -8.04
N HIS A 30 7.14 1.15 -7.70
CA HIS A 30 6.29 0.46 -8.68
C HIS A 30 5.04 1.25 -9.14
N SER A 31 4.54 2.19 -8.34
CA SER A 31 3.22 2.81 -8.56
C SER A 31 3.26 4.28 -8.96
N GLY A 32 4.43 4.93 -8.95
CA GLY A 32 4.48 6.35 -9.26
C GLY A 32 5.87 6.89 -9.51
N PHE A 33 5.90 8.13 -9.91
CA PHE A 33 7.13 8.91 -10.07
C PHE A 33 7.55 9.42 -8.69
N THR A 34 8.47 8.72 -8.04
CA THR A 34 8.98 9.01 -6.69
C THR A 34 10.42 9.48 -6.79
N TYR A 35 10.77 10.52 -6.03
CA TYR A 35 12.07 11.15 -6.09
C TYR A 35 12.61 11.46 -4.69
N TRP A 36 13.90 11.24 -4.48
CA TRP A 36 14.63 11.86 -3.41
C TRP A 36 14.79 13.36 -3.68
N VAL A 37 14.52 14.17 -2.66
CA VAL A 37 14.71 15.62 -2.68
C VAL A 37 15.72 15.99 -1.61
N GLU A 38 16.82 16.63 -2.03
CA GLU A 38 17.80 17.20 -1.10
C GLU A 38 17.41 18.64 -0.80
N LEU A 39 17.03 18.90 0.45
CA LEU A 39 16.69 20.19 1.01
C LEU A 39 17.88 20.73 1.83
N ASP A 40 17.71 21.89 2.47
CA ASP A 40 18.77 22.44 3.34
C ASP A 40 18.84 21.65 4.67
N GLY A 41 19.90 20.86 4.82
CA GLY A 41 20.13 20.04 6.02
C GLY A 41 19.26 18.80 6.22
N ARG A 42 18.35 18.49 5.30
CA ARG A 42 17.45 17.32 5.37
C ARG A 42 17.10 16.76 4.00
N ARG A 43 16.50 15.57 3.98
CA ARG A 43 15.95 14.96 2.77
C ARG A 43 14.43 14.85 2.84
N GLY A 44 13.80 14.92 1.68
CA GLY A 44 12.39 14.65 1.49
C GLY A 44 12.17 13.57 0.42
N VAL A 45 10.94 13.10 0.33
CA VAL A 45 10.45 12.23 -0.73
C VAL A 45 9.33 12.95 -1.47
N LEU A 46 9.53 13.18 -2.76
CA LEU A 46 8.51 13.75 -3.64
C LEU A 46 7.79 12.63 -4.39
N ARG A 47 6.45 12.65 -4.39
CA ARG A 47 5.64 11.80 -5.26
C ARG A 47 4.84 12.65 -6.23
N LEU A 48 4.82 12.20 -7.48
CA LEU A 48 4.02 12.74 -8.57
C LEU A 48 3.17 11.60 -9.17
N PRO A 49 1.96 11.86 -9.67
CA PRO A 49 1.23 10.85 -10.44
C PRO A 49 1.93 10.59 -11.78
N PRO A 50 1.65 9.48 -12.47
CA PRO A 50 2.12 9.27 -13.84
C PRO A 50 1.70 10.43 -14.76
N PRO A 51 2.53 10.83 -15.73
CA PRO A 51 2.17 11.87 -16.70
C PRO A 51 0.85 11.53 -17.41
N GLY A 52 -0.07 12.48 -17.48
CA GLY A 52 -1.38 12.31 -18.12
C GLY A 52 -2.35 11.37 -17.37
N ALA A 53 -2.02 10.90 -16.18
CA ALA A 53 -2.93 10.10 -15.39
C ALA A 53 -4.15 10.93 -14.94
N ARG A 54 -5.34 10.29 -14.98
CA ARG A 54 -6.50 10.85 -14.30
C ARG A 54 -6.23 10.83 -12.78
N ILE A 55 -6.45 11.98 -12.13
CA ILE A 55 -6.27 12.10 -10.68
C ILE A 55 -7.44 11.41 -9.96
N ALA A 56 -7.30 10.12 -9.76
CA ALA A 56 -8.26 9.26 -9.06
C ALA A 56 -7.58 7.94 -8.63
N GLY A 57 -8.08 7.32 -7.57
CA GLY A 57 -7.52 6.07 -7.03
C GLY A 57 -6.04 6.23 -6.65
N PRO A 58 -5.16 5.31 -7.06
CA PRO A 58 -3.73 5.36 -6.72
C PRO A 58 -3.00 6.61 -7.22
N ALA A 59 -3.53 7.28 -8.26
CA ALA A 59 -2.95 8.52 -8.78
C ALA A 59 -3.43 9.79 -8.06
N ASP A 60 -4.35 9.68 -7.09
CA ASP A 60 -4.84 10.82 -6.30
C ASP A 60 -3.84 11.17 -5.18
N ILE A 61 -2.72 11.79 -5.58
CA ILE A 61 -1.66 12.22 -4.67
C ILE A 61 -2.15 13.22 -3.60
N PRO A 62 -3.00 14.22 -3.92
CA PRO A 62 -3.55 15.10 -2.90
C PRO A 62 -4.39 14.38 -1.84
N ARG A 63 -5.13 13.32 -2.21
CA ARG A 63 -5.88 12.50 -1.26
C ARG A 63 -4.94 11.76 -0.31
N GLN A 64 -3.85 11.17 -0.82
CA GLN A 64 -2.81 10.53 0.00
C GLN A 64 -2.19 11.53 0.98
N ALA A 65 -1.90 12.75 0.54
CA ALA A 65 -1.37 13.81 1.39
C ALA A 65 -2.33 14.16 2.54
N ARG A 66 -3.66 14.28 2.27
CA ARG A 66 -4.67 14.54 3.31
C ARG A 66 -4.71 13.44 4.36
N ILE A 67 -4.66 12.17 3.94
CA ILE A 67 -4.64 11.02 4.87
C ILE A 67 -3.39 11.09 5.76
N MET A 68 -2.21 11.18 5.17
CA MET A 68 -0.94 11.22 5.92
C MET A 68 -0.88 12.42 6.87
N ALA A 69 -1.27 13.63 6.43
CA ALA A 69 -1.29 14.80 7.29
C ALA A 69 -2.23 14.63 8.49
N ALA A 70 -3.42 14.05 8.26
CA ALA A 70 -4.40 13.78 9.31
C ALA A 70 -3.86 12.76 10.34
N LEU A 71 -3.20 11.71 9.89
CA LEU A 71 -2.62 10.67 10.76
C LEU A 71 -1.37 11.18 11.51
N HIS A 72 -0.49 11.89 10.82
CA HIS A 72 0.70 12.48 11.43
C HIS A 72 0.33 13.46 12.55
N GLY A 73 -0.69 14.31 12.32
CA GLY A 73 -1.21 15.24 13.33
C GLY A 73 -1.76 14.57 14.59
N GLN A 74 -1.99 13.25 14.56
CA GLN A 74 -2.41 12.43 15.71
C GLN A 74 -1.25 11.62 16.31
N GLY A 75 -0.01 11.86 15.89
CA GLY A 75 1.18 11.16 16.39
C GLY A 75 1.28 9.70 15.92
N LEU A 76 0.67 9.38 14.77
CA LEU A 76 0.79 8.07 14.16
C LEU A 76 2.04 7.99 13.26
N PRO A 77 2.67 6.82 13.12
CA PRO A 77 3.91 6.66 12.39
C PRO A 77 3.69 6.71 10.88
N VAL A 78 3.54 7.90 10.36
CA VAL A 78 3.47 8.22 8.92
C VAL A 78 4.35 9.43 8.64
N PRO A 79 4.92 9.56 7.44
CA PRO A 79 5.73 10.72 7.08
C PRO A 79 4.98 12.04 7.26
N ALA A 80 5.65 13.06 7.80
CA ALA A 80 5.12 14.41 7.81
C ALA A 80 5.03 14.97 6.38
N ILE A 81 3.95 15.68 6.07
CA ILE A 81 3.81 16.40 4.81
C ILE A 81 4.54 17.74 4.93
N VAL A 82 5.52 17.94 4.05
CA VAL A 82 6.30 19.19 3.95
C VAL A 82 5.56 20.20 3.07
N ALA A 83 5.10 19.75 1.91
CA ALA A 83 4.32 20.57 0.98
C ALA A 83 3.46 19.67 0.08
N THR A 84 2.35 20.20 -0.41
CA THR A 84 1.49 19.51 -1.39
C THR A 84 0.71 20.53 -2.21
N SER A 85 0.37 20.18 -3.44
CA SER A 85 -0.58 20.91 -4.26
C SER A 85 -1.45 19.97 -5.06
N ALA A 86 -2.73 20.30 -5.16
CA ALA A 86 -3.67 19.64 -6.08
C ALA A 86 -3.55 20.20 -7.50
N ASP A 87 -3.00 21.42 -7.64
CA ASP A 87 -2.76 22.04 -8.94
C ASP A 87 -1.53 21.42 -9.61
N PRO A 88 -1.51 21.35 -10.95
CA PRO A 88 -0.43 20.71 -11.71
C PRO A 88 0.81 21.63 -11.82
N VAL A 89 1.45 21.95 -10.70
CA VAL A 89 2.52 22.95 -10.58
C VAL A 89 3.94 22.38 -10.60
N VAL A 90 4.11 21.06 -10.51
CA VAL A 90 5.44 20.40 -10.59
C VAL A 90 5.45 19.46 -11.79
N ASP A 91 6.21 19.79 -12.82
CA ASP A 91 6.26 19.08 -14.12
C ASP A 91 4.84 18.83 -14.70
N GLY A 92 3.95 19.83 -14.55
CA GLY A 92 2.57 19.77 -14.99
C GLY A 92 1.68 18.77 -14.22
N ARG A 93 2.04 18.45 -12.98
CA ARG A 93 1.36 17.45 -12.14
C ARG A 93 1.12 17.96 -10.72
N PRO A 94 0.06 17.50 -10.04
CA PRO A 94 -0.06 17.65 -8.59
C PRO A 94 1.09 16.92 -7.88
N PHE A 95 1.41 17.32 -6.65
CA PHE A 95 2.51 16.71 -5.92
C PHE A 95 2.25 16.58 -4.43
N VAL A 96 3.00 15.69 -3.80
CA VAL A 96 3.25 15.67 -2.36
C VAL A 96 4.76 15.56 -2.12
N LEU A 97 5.28 16.46 -1.28
CA LEU A 97 6.60 16.37 -0.69
C LEU A 97 6.43 16.00 0.78
N MET A 98 7.03 14.90 1.18
CA MET A 98 6.98 14.39 2.55
C MET A 98 8.40 14.28 3.12
N GLU A 99 8.51 14.23 4.42
CA GLU A 99 9.76 13.96 5.12
C GLU A 99 10.31 12.57 4.76
N ALA A 100 11.61 12.47 4.56
CA ALA A 100 12.28 11.19 4.44
C ALA A 100 12.48 10.58 5.83
N ILE A 101 11.88 9.42 6.07
CA ILE A 101 12.03 8.72 7.34
C ILE A 101 13.30 7.88 7.32
N ASN A 102 14.11 8.04 8.38
CA ASN A 102 15.21 7.12 8.64
C ASN A 102 14.64 5.81 9.19
N GLY A 103 14.90 4.72 8.50
CA GLY A 103 14.40 3.40 8.87
C GLY A 103 14.87 2.35 7.89
N GLU A 104 14.84 1.12 8.32
CA GLU A 104 15.27 -0.06 7.58
C GLU A 104 14.07 -0.73 6.91
N ARG A 105 14.26 -1.29 5.72
CA ARG A 105 13.31 -2.24 5.15
C ARG A 105 13.32 -3.52 5.97
N VAL A 106 12.25 -4.30 5.89
CA VAL A 106 12.09 -5.53 6.70
C VAL A 106 13.28 -6.49 6.56
N GLU A 107 13.79 -6.67 5.34
CA GLU A 107 14.95 -7.53 5.07
C GLU A 107 16.19 -7.00 5.82
N GLN A 108 16.45 -5.70 5.76
CA GLN A 108 17.57 -5.05 6.45
C GLN A 108 17.43 -5.17 7.97
N ALA A 109 16.23 -4.99 8.51
CA ALA A 109 15.98 -5.14 9.94
C ALA A 109 16.21 -6.58 10.42
N ILE A 110 15.80 -7.57 9.62
CA ILE A 110 16.05 -8.99 9.89
C ILE A 110 17.56 -9.30 9.82
N ASP A 111 18.24 -8.84 8.79
CA ASP A 111 19.68 -9.02 8.63
C ASP A 111 20.47 -8.36 9.76
N ALA A 112 19.97 -7.24 10.31
CA ALA A 112 20.48 -6.58 11.50
C ALA A 112 20.15 -7.29 12.83
N GLY A 113 19.42 -8.42 12.78
CA GLY A 113 19.11 -9.27 13.92
C GLY A 113 17.72 -9.05 14.55
N SER A 114 16.85 -8.29 13.94
CA SER A 114 15.47 -8.15 14.42
C SER A 114 14.69 -9.45 14.23
N ASN A 115 13.91 -9.83 15.26
CA ASN A 115 13.05 -11.00 15.18
C ASN A 115 11.78 -10.69 14.36
N PRO A 116 11.43 -11.47 13.31
CA PRO A 116 10.21 -11.25 12.53
C PRO A 116 8.91 -11.20 13.35
N LEU A 117 8.80 -11.99 14.42
CA LEU A 117 7.64 -11.93 15.32
C LEU A 117 7.56 -10.59 16.08
N GLN A 118 8.71 -10.02 16.46
CA GLN A 118 8.76 -8.69 17.07
C GLN A 118 8.32 -7.60 16.08
N LEU A 119 8.78 -7.67 14.82
CA LEU A 119 8.35 -6.76 13.76
C LEU A 119 6.84 -6.86 13.53
N ALA A 120 6.30 -8.09 13.49
CA ALA A 120 4.86 -8.32 13.35
C ALA A 120 4.06 -7.78 14.54
N ALA A 121 4.52 -8.00 15.75
CA ALA A 121 3.86 -7.46 16.95
C ALA A 121 3.82 -5.92 16.93
N SER A 122 4.91 -5.27 16.51
CA SER A 122 4.94 -3.82 16.33
C SER A 122 3.98 -3.36 15.21
N ALA A 123 3.91 -4.09 14.09
CA ALA A 123 2.98 -3.79 13.01
C ALA A 123 1.52 -3.93 13.47
N VAL A 124 1.18 -4.97 14.22
CA VAL A 124 -0.17 -5.17 14.80
C VAL A 124 -0.52 -4.07 15.80
N GLU A 125 0.42 -3.65 16.65
CA GLU A 125 0.22 -2.51 17.57
C GLU A 125 -0.12 -1.22 16.81
N VAL A 126 0.66 -0.89 15.77
CA VAL A 126 0.46 0.29 14.95
C VAL A 126 -0.87 0.19 14.17
N LEU A 127 -1.21 -0.98 13.64
CA LEU A 127 -2.48 -1.21 12.95
C LEU A 127 -3.68 -0.88 13.84
N ARG A 128 -3.68 -1.37 15.09
CA ARG A 128 -4.75 -1.06 16.06
C ARG A 128 -4.88 0.45 16.30
N ARG A 129 -3.77 1.16 16.37
CA ARG A 129 -3.79 2.63 16.53
C ARG A 129 -4.43 3.31 15.32
N PHE A 130 -4.13 2.88 14.09
CA PHE A 130 -4.82 3.39 12.90
C PHE A 130 -6.32 3.11 12.92
N GLN A 131 -6.71 1.92 13.32
CA GLN A 131 -8.11 1.49 13.38
C GLN A 131 -8.93 2.20 14.47
N THR A 132 -8.28 2.78 15.49
CA THR A 132 -8.96 3.60 16.52
C THR A 132 -9.12 5.06 16.12
N VAL A 133 -8.57 5.48 14.98
CA VAL A 133 -8.72 6.85 14.50
C VAL A 133 -10.20 7.13 14.17
N PRO A 134 -10.83 8.14 14.78
CA PRO A 134 -12.19 8.51 14.44
C PRO A 134 -12.34 8.84 12.95
N ARG A 135 -13.42 8.38 12.34
CA ARG A 135 -13.65 8.51 10.89
C ARG A 135 -13.39 9.94 10.38
N GLU A 136 -13.89 10.95 11.08
CA GLU A 136 -13.76 12.37 10.74
C GLU A 136 -12.32 12.89 10.81
N LYS A 137 -11.42 12.15 11.48
CA LYS A 137 -10.00 12.48 11.63
C LYS A 137 -9.06 11.69 10.70
N THR A 138 -9.61 10.91 9.76
CA THR A 138 -8.81 10.06 8.84
C THR A 138 -8.32 10.81 7.60
N GLY A 139 -8.80 12.03 7.35
CA GLY A 139 -8.57 12.76 6.10
C GLY A 139 -9.50 12.32 4.95
N ILE A 140 -10.25 11.23 5.13
CA ILE A 140 -11.23 10.68 4.16
C ILE A 140 -12.59 10.37 4.82
N GLY A 141 -12.88 10.98 5.95
CA GLY A 141 -14.10 10.70 6.72
C GLY A 141 -15.42 10.97 5.98
N GLY A 142 -15.40 11.79 4.93
CA GLY A 142 -16.57 12.04 4.07
C GLY A 142 -16.76 11.00 2.96
N GLU A 143 -15.84 10.06 2.77
CA GLU A 143 -15.95 9.01 1.75
C GLU A 143 -16.84 7.86 2.25
N ASP A 144 -17.57 7.22 1.34
CA ASP A 144 -18.35 6.03 1.68
C ASP A 144 -17.43 4.83 1.95
N PRO A 145 -17.70 4.04 3.01
CA PRO A 145 -16.97 2.81 3.26
C PRO A 145 -17.11 1.82 2.11
N MET A 146 -16.01 1.14 1.77
CA MET A 146 -16.02 0.08 0.79
C MET A 146 -16.72 -1.16 1.37
N PRO A 147 -17.84 -1.62 0.80
CA PRO A 147 -18.49 -2.86 1.23
C PRO A 147 -17.67 -4.07 0.80
N LEU A 148 -17.83 -5.21 1.48
CA LEU A 148 -17.05 -6.43 1.18
C LEU A 148 -17.31 -6.96 -0.23
N GLU A 149 -18.55 -6.83 -0.74
CA GLU A 149 -18.86 -7.17 -2.13
C GLU A 149 -18.08 -6.30 -3.12
N GLY A 150 -17.89 -5.03 -2.78
CA GLY A 150 -17.08 -4.09 -3.53
C GLY A 150 -15.60 -4.48 -3.56
N GLU A 151 -15.06 -4.97 -2.43
CA GLU A 151 -13.71 -5.52 -2.36
C GLU A 151 -13.53 -6.73 -3.29
N VAL A 152 -14.42 -7.71 -3.21
CA VAL A 152 -14.36 -8.89 -4.10
C VAL A 152 -14.46 -8.48 -5.57
N ALA A 153 -15.43 -7.59 -5.91
CA ALA A 153 -15.62 -7.10 -7.26
C ALA A 153 -14.41 -6.34 -7.82
N ARG A 154 -13.77 -5.51 -6.99
CA ARG A 154 -12.56 -4.75 -7.34
C ARG A 154 -11.42 -5.67 -7.76
N TRP A 155 -11.13 -6.71 -6.97
CA TRP A 155 -10.04 -7.63 -7.28
C TRP A 155 -10.39 -8.59 -8.40
N ARG A 156 -11.67 -8.97 -8.53
CA ARG A 156 -12.16 -9.75 -9.67
C ARG A 156 -11.93 -9.01 -10.98
N TRP A 157 -12.16 -7.70 -11.02
CA TRP A 157 -11.91 -6.89 -12.21
C TRP A 157 -10.44 -6.95 -12.69
N LEU A 158 -9.47 -7.01 -11.77
CA LEU A 158 -8.06 -7.23 -12.08
C LEU A 158 -7.80 -8.67 -12.52
N MET A 159 -8.34 -9.65 -11.77
CA MET A 159 -8.17 -11.08 -12.02
C MET A 159 -8.68 -11.48 -13.41
N ASP A 160 -9.84 -10.97 -13.84
CA ASP A 160 -10.42 -11.24 -15.16
C ASP A 160 -9.53 -10.74 -16.33
N ARG A 161 -8.50 -9.96 -16.02
CA ARG A 161 -7.52 -9.44 -16.99
C ARG A 161 -6.15 -10.08 -16.88
N ALA A 162 -5.94 -10.89 -15.87
CA ALA A 162 -4.71 -11.66 -15.70
C ALA A 162 -4.57 -12.73 -16.81
N PRO A 163 -3.36 -13.25 -17.06
CA PRO A 163 -3.15 -14.32 -18.03
C PRO A 163 -3.97 -15.57 -17.67
N SER A 164 -4.81 -16.02 -18.58
CA SER A 164 -5.81 -17.09 -18.34
C SER A 164 -5.18 -18.42 -17.93
N GLU A 165 -3.97 -18.69 -18.35
CA GLU A 165 -3.20 -19.90 -17.96
C GLU A 165 -2.84 -19.93 -16.47
N LEU A 166 -2.93 -18.79 -15.77
CA LEU A 166 -2.60 -18.67 -14.35
C LEU A 166 -3.83 -18.49 -13.44
N THR A 167 -5.05 -18.49 -14.01
CA THR A 167 -6.25 -18.12 -13.24
C THR A 167 -7.27 -19.26 -13.11
N GLY A 168 -6.89 -20.52 -13.37
CA GLY A 168 -7.79 -21.67 -13.47
C GLY A 168 -8.80 -21.81 -12.33
N GLN A 169 -8.40 -21.71 -11.07
CA GLN A 169 -9.28 -21.80 -9.90
C GLN A 169 -9.80 -20.44 -9.38
N ALA A 170 -9.36 -19.32 -9.95
CA ALA A 170 -9.78 -17.99 -9.51
C ALA A 170 -11.31 -17.76 -9.54
N PRO A 171 -12.07 -18.24 -10.56
CA PRO A 171 -13.53 -18.15 -10.55
C PRO A 171 -14.16 -18.88 -9.36
N ARG A 172 -13.64 -20.07 -9.01
CA ARG A 172 -14.12 -20.83 -7.84
C ARG A 172 -13.86 -20.08 -6.55
N LEU A 173 -12.65 -19.52 -6.38
CA LEU A 173 -12.32 -18.70 -5.21
C LEU A 173 -13.21 -17.47 -5.11
N ALA A 174 -13.45 -16.76 -6.22
CA ALA A 174 -14.35 -15.61 -6.24
C ALA A 174 -15.79 -15.98 -5.83
N GLN A 175 -16.27 -17.16 -6.24
CA GLN A 175 -17.57 -17.68 -5.83
C GLN A 175 -17.62 -17.95 -4.33
N LEU A 176 -16.63 -18.65 -3.78
CA LEU A 176 -16.53 -18.95 -2.34
C LEU A 176 -16.48 -17.67 -1.49
N LEU A 177 -15.74 -16.67 -1.93
CA LEU A 177 -15.67 -15.36 -1.26
C LEU A 177 -17.03 -14.65 -1.20
N VAL A 178 -17.87 -14.80 -2.22
CA VAL A 178 -19.23 -14.24 -2.21
C VAL A 178 -20.17 -15.07 -1.32
N GLU A 179 -20.10 -16.41 -1.43
CA GLU A 179 -20.99 -17.33 -0.69
C GLU A 179 -20.76 -17.32 0.82
N GLN A 180 -19.51 -17.16 1.27
CA GLN A 180 -19.11 -17.28 2.66
C GLN A 180 -18.74 -15.95 3.31
N GLN A 181 -19.20 -14.82 2.73
CA GLN A 181 -18.87 -13.49 3.22
C GLN A 181 -19.32 -13.32 4.69
N PRO A 182 -18.41 -12.87 5.60
CA PRO A 182 -18.78 -12.62 6.98
C PRO A 182 -19.67 -11.38 7.09
N GLN A 183 -20.35 -11.26 8.23
CA GLN A 183 -21.11 -10.05 8.54
C GLN A 183 -20.14 -8.87 8.74
N PRO A 184 -20.33 -7.74 8.05
CA PRO A 184 -19.45 -6.60 8.21
C PRO A 184 -19.65 -5.94 9.58
N GLY A 185 -18.53 -5.62 10.23
CA GLY A 185 -18.50 -4.78 11.42
C GLY A 185 -18.45 -3.27 11.07
N PRO A 186 -18.32 -2.40 12.08
CA PRO A 186 -18.11 -0.97 11.87
C PRO A 186 -16.86 -0.72 11.03
N PRO A 187 -16.95 0.16 10.00
CA PRO A 187 -15.80 0.46 9.15
C PRO A 187 -14.77 1.29 9.91
N VAL A 188 -13.48 1.00 9.64
CA VAL A 188 -12.32 1.70 10.15
C VAL A 188 -11.47 2.24 9.01
N LEU A 189 -10.45 3.04 9.32
CA LEU A 189 -9.41 3.35 8.33
C LEU A 189 -8.64 2.08 7.99
N VAL A 190 -8.55 1.78 6.71
CA VAL A 190 -7.81 0.67 6.12
C VAL A 190 -6.73 1.26 5.20
N HIS A 191 -5.49 0.84 5.38
CA HIS A 191 -4.39 1.18 4.48
C HIS A 191 -4.59 0.54 3.10
N GLY A 192 -5.12 -0.67 3.08
CA GLY A 192 -5.40 -1.44 1.88
C GLY A 192 -4.21 -2.26 1.37
N ASP A 193 -2.97 -1.94 1.77
CA ASP A 193 -1.74 -2.65 1.40
C ASP A 193 -0.74 -2.73 2.58
N TYR A 194 -1.23 -3.14 3.75
CA TYR A 194 -0.52 -3.08 5.04
C TYR A 194 0.45 -4.27 5.23
N HIS A 195 1.42 -4.41 4.35
CA HIS A 195 2.46 -5.45 4.45
C HIS A 195 3.82 -4.85 4.79
N PHE A 196 4.77 -5.68 5.21
CA PHE A 196 6.09 -5.23 5.65
C PHE A 196 6.86 -4.41 4.60
N GLY A 197 6.62 -4.63 3.31
CA GLY A 197 7.22 -3.82 2.24
C GLY A 197 6.81 -2.35 2.25
N ASN A 198 5.69 -2.01 2.89
CA ASN A 198 5.21 -0.64 3.07
C ASN A 198 5.49 -0.08 4.47
N MET A 199 6.42 -0.70 5.20
CA MET A 199 6.86 -0.27 6.53
C MET A 199 8.36 0.01 6.55
N LEU A 200 8.73 0.99 7.35
CA LEU A 200 10.11 1.24 7.74
C LEU A 200 10.25 0.92 9.23
N PHE A 201 11.36 0.31 9.61
CA PHE A 201 11.63 -0.13 10.98
C PHE A 201 12.83 0.60 11.57
N ASP A 202 12.78 0.81 12.88
CA ASP A 202 13.90 1.29 13.68
C ASP A 202 13.92 0.52 15.00
N GLY A 203 15.04 -0.15 15.30
CA GLY A 203 15.22 -0.94 16.52
C GLY A 203 14.13 -2.02 16.73
N GLY A 204 13.62 -2.63 15.65
CA GLY A 204 12.57 -3.65 15.69
C GLY A 204 11.14 -3.10 15.86
N ARG A 205 10.94 -1.78 15.74
CA ARG A 205 9.65 -1.11 15.80
C ARG A 205 9.30 -0.44 14.47
N VAL A 206 8.02 -0.34 14.15
CA VAL A 206 7.55 0.43 12.97
C VAL A 206 7.84 1.91 13.21
N ALA A 207 8.76 2.46 12.40
CA ALA A 207 9.09 3.88 12.37
C ALA A 207 8.15 4.67 11.46
N ALA A 208 7.73 4.08 10.33
CA ALA A 208 6.72 4.67 9.47
C ALA A 208 5.97 3.62 8.64
N VAL A 209 4.72 3.92 8.33
CA VAL A 209 3.89 3.25 7.31
C VAL A 209 3.75 4.20 6.13
N ILE A 210 4.11 3.72 4.94
CA ILE A 210 4.17 4.48 3.70
C ILE A 210 3.21 3.87 2.67
N ASP A 211 2.98 4.59 1.56
CA ASP A 211 2.19 4.13 0.40
C ASP A 211 0.68 3.98 0.66
N TRP A 212 0.05 5.09 0.98
CA TRP A 212 -1.40 5.22 1.28
C TRP A 212 -2.29 5.33 0.04
N GLU A 213 -1.83 4.84 -1.13
CA GLU A 213 -2.48 5.07 -2.43
C GLU A 213 -3.83 4.36 -2.58
N ILE A 214 -4.05 3.25 -1.88
CA ILE A 214 -5.31 2.48 -1.92
C ILE A 214 -6.03 2.46 -0.57
N ALA A 215 -5.67 3.38 0.33
CA ALA A 215 -6.34 3.51 1.62
C ALA A 215 -7.83 3.87 1.46
N GLN A 216 -8.64 3.39 2.38
CA GLN A 216 -10.09 3.54 2.34
C GLN A 216 -10.72 3.39 3.74
N LEU A 217 -12.02 3.64 3.86
CA LEU A 217 -12.81 3.16 4.98
C LEU A 217 -13.31 1.75 4.66
N GLY A 218 -13.10 0.78 5.55
CA GLY A 218 -13.42 -0.62 5.31
C GLY A 218 -13.30 -1.49 6.55
N GLN A 219 -13.20 -2.79 6.35
CA GLN A 219 -13.18 -3.76 7.43
C GLN A 219 -11.77 -3.97 8.00
N PRO A 220 -11.60 -4.04 9.33
CA PRO A 220 -10.28 -4.02 10.00
C PRO A 220 -9.36 -5.18 9.60
N LEU A 221 -9.88 -6.36 9.31
CA LEU A 221 -9.08 -7.55 9.01
C LEU A 221 -8.47 -7.52 7.60
N LEU A 222 -8.88 -6.59 6.71
CA LEU A 222 -8.27 -6.40 5.39
C LEU A 222 -6.78 -6.11 5.48
N ASP A 223 -6.37 -5.28 6.44
CA ASP A 223 -4.96 -4.94 6.64
C ASP A 223 -4.21 -6.00 7.45
N LEU A 224 -4.90 -6.58 8.45
CA LEU A 224 -4.28 -7.58 9.32
C LEU A 224 -3.72 -8.76 8.52
N CYS A 225 -4.50 -9.27 7.57
CA CYS A 225 -4.09 -10.41 6.74
C CYS A 225 -2.90 -10.08 5.83
N CYS A 226 -2.66 -8.80 5.49
CA CYS A 226 -1.51 -8.42 4.68
C CYS A 226 -0.17 -8.60 5.42
N ILE A 227 -0.14 -8.53 6.76
CA ILE A 227 1.08 -8.74 7.55
C ILE A 227 1.62 -10.17 7.37
N SER A 228 0.74 -11.15 7.21
CA SER A 228 1.10 -12.57 7.10
C SER A 228 1.55 -13.02 5.71
N LEU A 229 1.72 -12.11 4.76
CA LEU A 229 2.17 -12.44 3.40
C LEU A 229 3.63 -12.92 3.34
N SER A 230 4.45 -12.51 4.31
CA SER A 230 5.86 -12.88 4.39
C SER A 230 6.38 -12.84 5.82
N HIS A 231 7.46 -13.58 6.08
CA HIS A 231 8.25 -13.57 7.32
C HIS A 231 7.58 -14.13 8.58
N VAL A 232 6.24 -14.14 8.66
CA VAL A 232 5.49 -14.63 9.83
C VAL A 232 4.28 -15.46 9.40
N SER A 233 3.85 -16.40 10.26
CA SER A 233 2.68 -17.23 9.97
C SER A 233 1.37 -16.46 10.17
N ALA A 234 0.34 -16.83 9.41
CA ALA A 234 -1.00 -16.28 9.55
C ALA A 234 -1.58 -16.49 10.96
N ASP A 235 -1.35 -17.66 11.55
CA ASP A 235 -1.80 -17.98 12.92
C ASP A 235 -1.16 -17.04 13.95
N SER A 236 0.14 -16.80 13.86
CA SER A 236 0.83 -15.88 14.77
C SER A 236 0.25 -14.47 14.69
N VAL A 237 -0.01 -13.97 13.48
CA VAL A 237 -0.61 -12.63 13.27
C VAL A 237 -2.03 -12.58 13.82
N ARG A 238 -2.85 -13.61 13.54
CA ARG A 238 -4.23 -13.75 14.05
C ARG A 238 -4.25 -13.70 15.57
N GLU A 239 -3.39 -14.50 16.22
CA GLU A 239 -3.30 -14.58 17.69
C GLU A 239 -2.84 -13.27 18.32
N MET A 240 -1.82 -12.61 17.76
CA MET A 240 -1.36 -11.28 18.21
C MET A 240 -2.48 -10.24 18.18
N TYR A 241 -3.35 -10.33 17.18
CA TYR A 241 -4.48 -9.40 17.04
C TYR A 241 -5.72 -9.86 17.83
N GLY A 242 -5.85 -11.14 18.16
CA GLY A 242 -7.05 -11.71 18.80
C GLY A 242 -8.25 -11.75 17.86
N ALA A 243 -8.01 -11.99 16.55
CA ALA A 243 -9.09 -12.08 15.58
C ALA A 243 -9.82 -13.43 15.69
N ASP A 244 -11.12 -13.42 15.42
CA ASP A 244 -11.91 -14.64 15.27
C ASP A 244 -11.33 -15.51 14.16
N PRO A 245 -11.15 -16.84 14.39
CA PRO A 245 -10.54 -17.73 13.40
C PRO A 245 -11.32 -17.83 12.08
N ASP A 246 -12.65 -17.85 12.13
CA ASP A 246 -13.49 -18.03 10.94
C ASP A 246 -13.53 -16.74 10.10
N ASP A 247 -13.69 -15.60 10.75
CA ASP A 247 -13.59 -14.30 10.08
C ASP A 247 -12.21 -14.12 9.45
N TYR A 248 -11.13 -14.35 10.22
CA TYR A 248 -9.76 -14.21 9.75
C TYR A 248 -9.46 -15.09 8.53
N ARG A 249 -9.97 -16.31 8.53
CA ARG A 249 -9.83 -17.28 7.42
C ARG A 249 -10.40 -16.70 6.11
N TRP A 250 -11.58 -16.09 6.16
CA TRP A 250 -12.20 -15.47 5.00
C TRP A 250 -11.38 -14.26 4.48
N TYR A 251 -10.94 -13.37 5.39
CA TYR A 251 -10.12 -12.22 5.01
C TYR A 251 -8.74 -12.64 4.46
N LEU A 252 -8.18 -13.73 4.96
CA LEU A 252 -6.93 -14.28 4.43
C LEU A 252 -7.12 -14.85 3.02
N ALA A 253 -8.25 -15.50 2.75
CA ALA A 253 -8.60 -15.95 1.39
C ALA A 253 -8.82 -14.78 0.44
N LEU A 254 -9.49 -13.70 0.88
CA LEU A 254 -9.65 -12.47 0.11
C LEU A 254 -8.29 -11.80 -0.15
N THR A 255 -7.40 -11.75 0.84
CA THR A 255 -6.04 -11.23 0.69
C THR A 255 -5.25 -12.05 -0.34
N SER A 256 -5.34 -13.37 -0.30
CA SER A 256 -4.73 -14.25 -1.31
C SER A 256 -5.27 -13.96 -2.71
N TYR A 257 -6.59 -13.82 -2.86
CA TYR A 257 -7.22 -13.45 -4.13
C TYR A 257 -6.75 -12.08 -4.64
N LYS A 258 -6.67 -11.09 -3.75
CA LYS A 258 -6.18 -9.74 -4.03
C LYS A 258 -4.76 -9.76 -4.62
N TYR A 259 -3.81 -10.43 -3.94
CA TYR A 259 -2.42 -10.42 -4.41
C TYR A 259 -2.22 -11.26 -5.67
N ALA A 260 -2.96 -12.36 -5.83
CA ALA A 260 -2.99 -13.07 -7.10
C ALA A 260 -3.48 -12.17 -8.24
N ALA A 261 -4.55 -11.40 -8.01
CA ALA A 261 -5.10 -10.46 -8.98
C ALA A 261 -4.15 -9.32 -9.32
N ILE A 262 -3.48 -8.71 -8.31
CA ILE A 262 -2.49 -7.65 -8.51
C ILE A 262 -1.30 -8.16 -9.33
N PHE A 263 -0.73 -9.32 -8.96
CA PHE A 263 0.41 -9.89 -9.68
C PHE A 263 0.05 -10.29 -11.09
N GLY A 264 -1.11 -10.95 -11.28
CA GLY A 264 -1.58 -11.34 -12.61
C GLY A 264 -1.86 -10.15 -13.53
N TYR A 265 -2.48 -9.09 -13.01
CA TYR A 265 -2.74 -7.87 -13.78
C TYR A 265 -1.45 -7.15 -14.17
N ASN A 266 -0.49 -7.01 -13.24
CA ASN A 266 0.80 -6.40 -13.54
C ASN A 266 1.62 -7.24 -14.52
N LEU A 267 1.58 -8.57 -14.42
CA LEU A 267 2.18 -9.48 -15.41
C LEU A 267 1.58 -9.26 -16.81
N MET A 268 0.26 -9.14 -16.90
CA MET A 268 -0.40 -8.82 -18.17
C MET A 268 0.06 -7.46 -18.73
N LEU A 269 0.21 -6.43 -17.88
CA LEU A 269 0.73 -5.12 -18.30
C LEU A 269 2.19 -5.21 -18.77
N HIS A 270 3.02 -6.00 -18.08
CA HIS A 270 4.40 -6.29 -18.47
C HIS A 270 4.45 -6.93 -19.86
N ARG A 271 3.73 -8.04 -20.06
CA ARG A 271 3.70 -8.78 -21.33
C ARG A 271 3.17 -7.97 -22.50
N ARG A 272 2.30 -6.97 -22.23
CA ARG A 272 1.80 -6.01 -23.23
C ARG A 272 2.72 -4.81 -23.46
N GLY A 273 3.89 -4.75 -22.81
CA GLY A 273 4.81 -3.62 -22.91
C GLY A 273 4.29 -2.29 -22.32
N LYS A 274 3.17 -2.32 -21.60
CA LYS A 274 2.59 -1.13 -20.97
C LYS A 274 3.26 -0.76 -19.64
N ARG A 275 3.83 -1.75 -18.97
CA ARG A 275 4.60 -1.61 -17.73
C ARG A 275 5.72 -2.66 -17.74
N PRO A 276 6.81 -2.43 -18.49
CA PRO A 276 7.90 -3.39 -18.62
C PRO A 276 8.61 -3.58 -17.27
N ASP A 277 8.46 -4.77 -16.67
CA ASP A 277 9.16 -5.18 -15.46
C ASP A 277 9.28 -6.72 -15.45
N PRO A 278 10.45 -7.26 -15.83
CA PRO A 278 10.65 -8.70 -15.89
C PRO A 278 10.48 -9.44 -14.57
N SER A 279 10.50 -8.76 -13.42
CA SER A 279 10.29 -9.38 -12.12
C SER A 279 8.91 -10.02 -11.98
N TYR A 280 7.91 -9.57 -12.75
CA TYR A 280 6.58 -10.17 -12.76
C TYR A 280 6.55 -11.58 -13.34
N GLU A 281 7.43 -11.94 -14.27
CA GLU A 281 7.54 -13.33 -14.77
C GLU A 281 8.02 -14.30 -13.68
N GLN A 282 8.80 -13.83 -12.71
CA GLN A 282 9.27 -14.62 -11.57
C GLN A 282 8.18 -14.86 -10.52
N ARG A 283 7.03 -14.18 -10.63
CA ARG A 283 5.92 -14.24 -9.67
C ARG A 283 4.76 -15.13 -10.13
N THR A 284 4.89 -15.82 -11.26
CA THR A 284 3.84 -16.72 -11.80
C THR A 284 3.42 -17.79 -10.82
N ASP A 285 4.40 -18.46 -10.17
CA ASP A 285 4.12 -19.47 -9.13
C ASP A 285 3.43 -18.88 -7.91
N ALA A 286 3.68 -17.61 -7.58
CA ALA A 286 3.01 -16.94 -6.47
C ALA A 286 1.53 -16.71 -6.78
N ILE A 287 1.18 -16.39 -8.03
CA ILE A 287 -0.22 -16.22 -8.45
C ILE A 287 -0.99 -17.52 -8.19
N LEU A 288 -0.46 -18.66 -8.68
CA LEU A 288 -1.07 -19.97 -8.51
C LEU A 288 -1.19 -20.36 -7.03
N ARG A 289 -0.09 -20.20 -6.26
CA ARG A 289 -0.11 -20.49 -4.82
C ARG A 289 -1.14 -19.68 -4.05
N PHE A 290 -1.30 -18.41 -4.33
CA PHE A 290 -2.30 -17.58 -3.67
C PHE A 290 -3.73 -18.00 -4.00
N ILE A 291 -4.01 -18.36 -5.26
CA ILE A 291 -5.33 -18.86 -5.63
C ILE A 291 -5.63 -20.19 -4.92
N ASP A 292 -4.68 -21.12 -4.94
CA ASP A 292 -4.82 -22.42 -4.29
C ASP A 292 -4.97 -22.30 -2.76
N GLN A 293 -4.19 -21.39 -2.14
CA GLN A 293 -4.33 -21.05 -0.72
C GLN A 293 -5.73 -20.54 -0.40
N GLY A 294 -6.24 -19.60 -1.18
CA GLY A 294 -7.57 -19.05 -0.98
C GLY A 294 -8.68 -20.09 -1.12
N VAL A 295 -8.58 -20.97 -2.14
CA VAL A 295 -9.50 -22.10 -2.31
C VAL A 295 -9.39 -23.08 -1.13
N GLY A 296 -8.17 -23.42 -0.69
CA GLY A 296 -7.97 -24.33 0.44
C GLY A 296 -8.48 -23.80 1.78
N LEU A 297 -8.58 -22.49 1.93
CA LEU A 297 -9.13 -21.85 3.15
C LEU A 297 -10.67 -21.93 3.20
N LEU A 298 -11.36 -21.89 2.05
CA LEU A 298 -12.82 -21.79 1.98
C LEU A 298 -13.52 -23.00 1.36
N GLY A 299 -12.75 -23.91 0.76
CA GLY A 299 -13.24 -25.08 0.02
C GLY A 299 -13.47 -26.34 0.83
#